data_2fa7720890e531ba382a56408491372c
#
_entry.id   2fa7720890e531ba382a56408491372c
#
_cell.length_a   1.000
_cell.length_b   1.000
_cell.length_c   1.000
_cell.angle_alpha   90.00
_cell.angle_beta   90.00
_cell.angle_gamma   90.00
#
_symmetry.space_group_name_H-M   'P 1'
#
loop_
_entity.id
_entity.type
_entity.pdbx_description
1 polymer ?
#
loop_
_entity_poly.entity_id
_entity_poly.type
_entity_poly.pdbx_seq_one_letter_code
_entity_poly.pdbx_strand_id
1 'polypeptide(L)'
;MLNFERKRIMGIYEILKSAHSGWRYLVIILLLVAFINALMGYLGKKPFTEGNRKLNVFALISSHIQLLLGLVLYFMNDWYKGDTAIAIQRYWKMEHIAMMVIAVVLITVGNARSKKGIDAAAKHRSIFLFFGLALIVITAAIINMVNIDPSRHLFGM
;
A
#
# COMPACT_ATOMS: atom_id res chain seq x y z
N MET A 1 -29.78 4.26 -24.21
CA MET A 1 -29.34 3.22 -23.26
C MET A 1 -27.81 3.22 -23.06
N LEU A 2 -27.00 3.14 -24.11
CA LEU A 2 -25.52 3.14 -24.05
C LEU A 2 -24.90 4.37 -23.35
N ASN A 3 -25.46 5.57 -23.50
CA ASN A 3 -24.96 6.79 -22.85
C ASN A 3 -25.20 6.81 -21.33
N PHE A 4 -26.27 6.19 -20.85
CA PHE A 4 -26.58 6.12 -19.42
C PHE A 4 -25.66 5.13 -18.72
N GLU A 5 -25.41 3.96 -19.30
CA GLU A 5 -24.48 2.96 -18.81
C GLU A 5 -23.06 3.50 -18.73
N ARG A 6 -22.61 4.19 -19.77
CA ARG A 6 -21.27 4.82 -19.79
C ARG A 6 -21.11 5.87 -18.69
N LYS A 7 -22.10 6.74 -18.49
CA LYS A 7 -22.09 7.74 -17.40
C LYS A 7 -22.03 7.07 -16.01
N ARG A 8 -22.76 5.99 -15.81
CA ARG A 8 -22.75 5.24 -14.56
C ARG A 8 -21.38 4.60 -14.28
N ILE A 9 -20.78 3.97 -15.27
CA ILE A 9 -19.44 3.37 -15.15
C ILE A 9 -18.38 4.43 -14.85
N MET A 10 -18.43 5.58 -15.52
CA MET A 10 -17.53 6.71 -15.23
C MET A 10 -17.70 7.24 -13.81
N GLY A 11 -18.93 7.33 -13.30
CA GLY A 11 -19.20 7.75 -11.92
C GLY A 11 -18.61 6.77 -10.90
N ILE A 12 -18.78 5.45 -11.11
CA ILE A 12 -18.20 4.41 -10.27
C ILE A 12 -16.66 4.49 -10.28
N TYR A 13 -16.06 4.66 -11.45
CA TYR A 13 -14.61 4.78 -11.58
C TYR A 13 -14.06 5.96 -10.77
N GLU A 14 -14.67 7.16 -10.84
CA GLU A 14 -14.22 8.33 -10.08
C GLU A 14 -14.38 8.14 -8.56
N ILE A 15 -15.45 7.48 -8.11
CA ILE A 15 -15.63 7.13 -6.68
C ILE A 15 -14.52 6.18 -6.22
N LEU A 16 -14.24 5.11 -6.97
CA LEU A 16 -13.20 4.14 -6.62
C LEU A 16 -11.80 4.77 -6.65
N LYS A 17 -11.54 5.65 -7.61
CA LYS A 17 -10.28 6.39 -7.72
C LYS A 17 -10.07 7.30 -6.51
N SER A 18 -11.11 8.04 -6.11
CA SER A 18 -11.08 8.88 -4.91
C SER A 18 -10.91 8.05 -3.63
N ALA A 19 -11.60 6.91 -3.53
CA ALA A 19 -11.45 5.97 -2.42
C ALA A 19 -10.03 5.41 -2.35
N HIS A 20 -9.46 4.94 -3.46
CA HIS A 20 -8.07 4.43 -3.53
C HIS A 20 -7.06 5.53 -3.13
N SER A 21 -7.25 6.74 -3.63
CA SER A 21 -6.38 7.88 -3.32
C SER A 21 -6.46 8.29 -1.85
N GLY A 22 -7.65 8.34 -1.27
CA GLY A 22 -7.86 8.67 0.14
C GLY A 22 -7.39 7.58 1.09
N TRP A 23 -7.74 6.32 0.80
CA TRP A 23 -7.34 5.15 1.61
C TRP A 23 -5.84 4.97 1.71
N ARG A 24 -5.08 5.39 0.68
CA ARG A 24 -3.61 5.41 0.68
C ARG A 24 -3.03 6.10 1.91
N TYR A 25 -3.59 7.24 2.32
CA TYR A 25 -3.09 7.96 3.50
C TYR A 25 -3.30 7.18 4.79
N LEU A 26 -4.47 6.53 4.92
CA LEU A 26 -4.73 5.66 6.07
C LEU A 26 -3.71 4.52 6.15
N VAL A 27 -3.43 3.86 5.02
CA VAL A 27 -2.43 2.79 4.95
C VAL A 27 -1.05 3.28 5.36
N ILE A 28 -0.59 4.41 4.80
CA ILE A 28 0.72 4.99 5.11
C ILE A 28 0.83 5.35 6.61
N ILE A 29 -0.21 5.99 7.17
CA ILE A 29 -0.24 6.36 8.59
C ILE A 29 -0.17 5.11 9.48
N LEU A 30 -1.00 4.10 9.21
CA LEU A 30 -1.01 2.86 9.99
C LEU A 30 0.33 2.12 9.91
N LEU A 31 0.94 2.03 8.72
CA LEU A 31 2.25 1.41 8.54
C LEU A 31 3.35 2.18 9.28
N LEU A 32 3.33 3.51 9.19
CA LEU A 32 4.32 4.36 9.87
C LEU A 32 4.22 4.23 11.39
N VAL A 33 3.01 4.29 11.93
CA VAL A 33 2.77 4.14 13.38
C VAL A 33 3.19 2.73 13.83
N ALA A 34 2.85 1.69 13.09
CA ALA A 34 3.24 0.31 13.39
C ALA A 34 4.77 0.13 13.33
N PHE A 35 5.43 0.70 12.32
CA PHE A 35 6.89 0.68 12.17
C PHE A 35 7.58 1.36 13.34
N ILE A 36 7.19 2.62 13.67
CA ILE A 36 7.79 3.39 14.77
C ILE A 36 7.59 2.67 16.10
N ASN A 37 6.37 2.18 16.35
CA ASN A 37 6.04 1.45 17.57
C ASN A 37 6.89 0.17 17.72
N ALA A 38 7.04 -0.58 16.62
CA ALA A 38 7.85 -1.80 16.60
C ALA A 38 9.35 -1.50 16.77
N LEU A 39 9.88 -0.44 16.14
CA LEU A 39 11.26 0.00 16.29
C LEU A 39 11.56 0.42 17.73
N MET A 40 10.69 1.26 18.33
CA MET A 40 10.82 1.66 19.74
C MET A 40 10.67 0.47 20.70
N GLY A 41 9.80 -0.50 20.37
CA GLY A 41 9.62 -1.71 21.13
C GLY A 41 10.86 -2.60 21.11
N TYR A 42 11.48 -2.74 19.94
CA TYR A 42 12.71 -3.52 19.76
C TYR A 42 13.91 -2.88 20.48
N LEU A 43 14.16 -1.59 20.25
CA LEU A 43 15.28 -0.87 20.86
C LEU A 43 15.13 -0.73 22.38
N GLY A 44 13.92 -0.46 22.85
CA GLY A 44 13.60 -0.31 24.27
C GLY A 44 13.33 -1.62 25.02
N LYS A 45 13.49 -2.79 24.37
CA LYS A 45 13.22 -4.13 24.95
C LYS A 45 11.82 -4.22 25.60
N LYS A 46 10.83 -3.55 25.01
CA LYS A 46 9.47 -3.48 25.56
C LYS A 46 8.70 -4.77 25.28
N PRO A 47 7.73 -5.14 26.14
CA PRO A 47 6.85 -6.27 25.86
C PRO A 47 6.04 -6.03 24.57
N PHE A 48 5.78 -7.09 23.83
CA PHE A 48 4.90 -7.05 22.66
C PHE A 48 3.45 -7.25 23.13
N THR A 49 2.67 -6.18 23.09
CA THR A 49 1.31 -6.14 23.63
C THR A 49 0.24 -6.55 22.61
N GLU A 50 -0.95 -6.80 23.09
CA GLU A 50 -2.15 -7.01 22.25
C GLU A 50 -2.46 -5.76 21.41
N GLY A 51 -2.17 -4.55 21.91
CA GLY A 51 -2.27 -3.30 21.16
C GLY A 51 -1.36 -3.29 19.94
N ASN A 52 -0.10 -3.73 20.09
CA ASN A 52 0.84 -3.87 18.96
C ASN A 52 0.29 -4.85 17.93
N ARG A 53 -0.24 -6.00 18.36
CA ARG A 53 -0.82 -7.00 17.48
C ARG A 53 -2.00 -6.44 16.68
N LYS A 54 -2.93 -5.75 17.34
CA LYS A 54 -4.10 -5.14 16.70
C LYS A 54 -3.69 -4.10 15.66
N LEU A 55 -2.78 -3.19 16.01
CA LEU A 55 -2.26 -2.19 15.10
C LEU A 55 -1.66 -2.82 13.83
N ASN A 56 -0.83 -3.85 13.98
CA ASN A 56 -0.21 -4.55 12.86
C ASN A 56 -1.26 -5.24 11.96
N VAL A 57 -2.31 -5.81 12.54
CA VAL A 57 -3.42 -6.43 11.80
C VAL A 57 -4.24 -5.37 11.07
N PHE A 58 -4.51 -4.21 11.68
CA PHE A 58 -5.20 -3.12 10.99
C PHE A 58 -4.39 -2.59 9.81
N ALA A 59 -3.08 -2.40 9.95
CA ALA A 59 -2.20 -2.02 8.85
C ALA A 59 -2.23 -3.06 7.72
N LEU A 60 -2.17 -4.35 8.06
CA LEU A 60 -2.26 -5.46 7.12
C LEU A 60 -3.59 -5.44 6.34
N ILE A 61 -4.73 -5.39 7.03
CA ILE A 61 -6.06 -5.39 6.40
C ILE A 61 -6.22 -4.17 5.50
N SER A 62 -5.86 -2.97 5.99
CA SER A 62 -5.95 -1.74 5.20
C SER A 62 -5.10 -1.79 3.94
N SER A 63 -3.92 -2.41 3.99
CA SER A 63 -3.05 -2.60 2.82
C SER A 63 -3.65 -3.56 1.80
N HIS A 64 -4.34 -4.62 2.23
CA HIS A 64 -5.03 -5.54 1.32
C HIS A 64 -6.24 -4.86 0.66
N ILE A 65 -7.03 -4.08 1.42
CA ILE A 65 -8.14 -3.29 0.87
C ILE A 65 -7.61 -2.32 -0.20
N GLN A 66 -6.49 -1.63 0.09
CA GLN A 66 -5.85 -0.72 -0.86
C GLN A 66 -5.43 -1.43 -2.15
N LEU A 67 -4.82 -2.62 -2.03
CA LEU A 67 -4.44 -3.42 -3.19
C LEU A 67 -5.66 -3.84 -4.01
N LEU A 68 -6.75 -4.29 -3.38
CA LEU A 68 -7.98 -4.66 -4.07
C LEU A 68 -8.60 -3.48 -4.81
N LEU A 69 -8.70 -2.31 -4.19
CA LEU A 69 -9.16 -1.09 -4.86
C LEU A 69 -8.29 -0.74 -6.06
N GLY A 70 -6.97 -0.86 -5.93
CA GLY A 70 -6.02 -0.63 -7.02
C GLY A 70 -6.18 -1.63 -8.17
N LEU A 71 -6.40 -2.92 -7.88
CA LEU A 71 -6.64 -3.94 -8.89
C LEU A 71 -7.94 -3.69 -9.67
N VAL A 72 -9.01 -3.31 -8.98
CA VAL A 72 -10.28 -2.94 -9.65
C VAL A 72 -10.05 -1.79 -10.62
N LEU A 73 -9.37 -0.72 -10.19
CA LEU A 73 -9.04 0.43 -11.05
C LEU A 73 -8.14 0.04 -12.23
N TYR A 74 -7.18 -0.87 -12.01
CA TYR A 74 -6.29 -1.38 -13.04
C TYR A 74 -7.05 -2.02 -14.19
N PHE A 75 -8.03 -2.87 -13.87
CA PHE A 75 -8.87 -3.53 -14.88
C PHE A 75 -9.92 -2.58 -15.48
N MET A 76 -10.53 -1.69 -14.71
CA MET A 76 -11.52 -0.73 -15.21
C MET A 76 -10.93 0.27 -16.23
N ASN A 77 -9.64 0.61 -16.10
CA ASN A 77 -8.97 1.54 -17.00
C ASN A 77 -8.10 0.85 -18.06
N ASP A 78 -8.23 -0.46 -18.21
CA ASP A 78 -7.50 -1.26 -19.20
C ASP A 78 -5.97 -1.06 -19.17
N TRP A 79 -5.37 -0.74 -18.00
CA TRP A 79 -3.92 -0.48 -17.90
C TRP A 79 -3.05 -1.63 -18.41
N TYR A 80 -3.55 -2.87 -18.34
CA TYR A 80 -2.85 -4.04 -18.87
C TYR A 80 -2.65 -4.01 -20.39
N LYS A 81 -3.40 -3.19 -21.13
CA LYS A 81 -3.27 -2.97 -22.58
C LYS A 81 -2.26 -1.87 -22.92
N GLY A 82 -1.77 -1.10 -21.96
CA GLY A 82 -0.90 0.04 -22.17
C GLY A 82 0.40 -0.30 -22.92
N ASP A 83 0.94 0.69 -23.65
CA ASP A 83 2.23 0.57 -24.35
C ASP A 83 3.39 0.78 -23.37
N THR A 84 4.29 -0.19 -23.29
CA THR A 84 5.45 -0.12 -22.40
C THR A 84 6.55 0.81 -22.90
N ALA A 85 6.51 1.25 -24.15
CA ALA A 85 7.41 2.27 -24.67
C ALA A 85 7.08 3.66 -24.11
N ILE A 86 5.83 3.89 -23.70
CA ILE A 86 5.37 5.15 -23.10
C ILE A 86 5.52 5.06 -21.59
N ALA A 87 6.39 5.91 -20.99
CA ALA A 87 6.77 5.84 -19.58
C ALA A 87 5.58 5.80 -18.61
N ILE A 88 4.57 6.69 -18.80
CA ILE A 88 3.40 6.72 -17.93
C ILE A 88 2.54 5.46 -18.05
N GLN A 89 2.39 4.89 -19.25
CA GLN A 89 1.64 3.66 -19.45
C GLN A 89 2.38 2.46 -18.88
N ARG A 90 3.72 2.37 -19.06
CA ARG A 90 4.57 1.35 -18.45
C ARG A 90 4.47 1.39 -16.93
N TYR A 91 4.51 2.58 -16.34
CA TYR A 91 4.39 2.75 -14.89
C TYR A 91 3.09 2.14 -14.36
N TRP A 92 1.94 2.52 -14.92
CA TRP A 92 0.65 2.00 -14.47
C TRP A 92 0.41 0.54 -14.81
N LYS A 93 0.93 0.08 -15.96
CA LYS A 93 0.79 -1.31 -16.41
C LYS A 93 1.58 -2.29 -15.55
N MET A 94 2.82 -1.94 -15.17
CA MET A 94 3.76 -2.90 -14.59
C MET A 94 4.40 -2.41 -13.29
N GLU A 95 4.96 -1.20 -13.28
CA GLU A 95 5.83 -0.77 -12.19
C GLU A 95 5.03 -0.54 -10.89
N HIS A 96 3.94 0.22 -10.97
CA HIS A 96 3.11 0.49 -9.81
C HIS A 96 2.52 -0.80 -9.20
N ILE A 97 1.92 -1.65 -10.03
CA ILE A 97 1.28 -2.87 -9.54
C ILE A 97 2.32 -3.83 -8.93
N ALA A 98 3.50 -3.99 -9.57
CA ALA A 98 4.56 -4.84 -9.05
C ALA A 98 5.07 -4.33 -7.69
N MET A 99 5.35 -3.02 -7.56
CA MET A 99 5.77 -2.43 -6.28
C MET A 99 4.71 -2.59 -5.20
N MET A 100 3.43 -2.40 -5.51
CA MET A 100 2.34 -2.54 -4.52
C MET A 100 2.16 -3.99 -4.08
N VAL A 101 2.25 -4.96 -4.99
CA VAL A 101 2.22 -6.39 -4.65
C VAL A 101 3.40 -6.75 -3.74
N ILE A 102 4.62 -6.30 -4.06
CA ILE A 102 5.81 -6.52 -3.22
C ILE A 102 5.58 -5.92 -1.82
N ALA A 103 5.09 -4.68 -1.74
CA ALA A 103 4.83 -4.04 -0.45
C ALA A 103 3.82 -4.83 0.40
N VAL A 104 2.70 -5.28 -0.18
CA VAL A 104 1.69 -6.08 0.53
C VAL A 104 2.24 -7.45 0.95
N VAL A 105 3.06 -8.10 0.11
CA VAL A 105 3.75 -9.34 0.48
C VAL A 105 4.68 -9.11 1.68
N LEU A 106 5.48 -8.05 1.68
CA LEU A 106 6.34 -7.70 2.81
C LEU A 106 5.54 -7.50 4.09
N ILE A 107 4.45 -6.73 4.05
CA ILE A 107 3.57 -6.51 5.20
C ILE A 107 2.99 -7.83 5.72
N THR A 108 2.55 -8.70 4.81
CA THR A 108 1.97 -10.01 5.13
C THR A 108 3.00 -10.91 5.80
N VAL A 109 4.19 -11.01 5.22
CA VAL A 109 5.30 -11.81 5.77
C VAL A 109 5.73 -11.27 7.13
N GLY A 110 5.88 -9.94 7.28
CA GLY A 110 6.24 -9.32 8.55
C GLY A 110 5.26 -9.64 9.66
N ASN A 111 3.96 -9.52 9.39
CA ASN A 111 2.91 -9.86 10.35
C ASN A 111 2.87 -11.37 10.67
N ALA A 112 3.03 -12.24 9.67
CA ALA A 112 3.07 -13.69 9.87
C ALA A 112 4.29 -14.13 10.71
N ARG A 113 5.47 -13.57 10.44
CA ARG A 113 6.69 -13.84 11.23
C ARG A 113 6.57 -13.31 12.65
N SER A 114 5.98 -12.13 12.84
CA SER A 114 5.72 -11.58 14.17
C SER A 114 4.82 -12.48 15.01
N LYS A 115 3.79 -13.09 14.42
CA LYS A 115 2.93 -14.07 15.12
C LYS A 115 3.70 -15.31 15.59
N LYS A 116 4.72 -15.74 14.85
CA LYS A 116 5.55 -16.91 15.15
C LYS A 116 6.78 -16.57 16.01
N GLY A 117 7.03 -15.31 16.31
CA GLY A 117 8.17 -14.87 17.11
C GLY A 117 8.15 -15.48 18.51
N ILE A 118 9.29 -16.04 18.95
CA ILE A 118 9.45 -16.74 20.24
C ILE A 118 9.44 -15.78 21.44
N ASP A 119 9.83 -14.53 21.23
CA ASP A 119 9.90 -13.49 22.24
C ASP A 119 9.45 -12.12 21.71
N ALA A 120 9.38 -11.14 22.58
CA ALA A 120 8.95 -9.79 22.22
C ALA A 120 9.89 -9.11 21.21
N ALA A 121 11.21 -9.33 21.35
CA ALA A 121 12.21 -8.75 20.47
C ALA A 121 12.07 -9.29 19.04
N ALA A 122 11.90 -10.60 18.87
CA ALA A 122 11.68 -11.23 17.56
C ALA A 122 10.39 -10.73 16.89
N LYS A 123 9.31 -10.54 17.67
CA LYS A 123 8.03 -9.99 17.18
C LYS A 123 8.20 -8.55 16.68
N HIS A 124 8.77 -7.68 17.51
CA HIS A 124 9.03 -6.29 17.15
C HIS A 124 9.98 -6.18 15.94
N ARG A 125 11.08 -6.96 15.94
CA ARG A 125 12.05 -6.99 14.84
C ARG A 125 11.39 -7.35 13.51
N SER A 126 10.52 -8.34 13.49
CA SER A 126 9.80 -8.72 12.26
C SER A 126 8.96 -7.58 11.70
N ILE A 127 8.22 -6.88 12.57
CA ILE A 127 7.39 -5.76 12.12
C ILE A 127 8.24 -4.60 11.60
N PHE A 128 9.22 -4.10 12.38
CA PHE A 128 9.95 -2.92 11.93
C PHE A 128 10.76 -3.20 10.65
N LEU A 129 11.33 -4.38 10.47
CA LEU A 129 12.08 -4.71 9.25
C LEU A 129 11.16 -4.78 8.03
N PHE A 130 10.11 -5.57 8.09
CA PHE A 130 9.26 -5.82 6.93
C PHE A 130 8.33 -4.65 6.61
N PHE A 131 7.77 -3.96 7.61
CA PHE A 131 6.94 -2.78 7.39
C PHE A 131 7.80 -1.59 6.96
N GLY A 132 9.04 -1.48 7.47
CA GLY A 132 10.01 -0.49 7.02
C GLY A 132 10.38 -0.67 5.56
N LEU A 133 10.68 -1.90 5.12
CA LEU A 133 10.93 -2.22 3.72
C LEU A 133 9.70 -1.91 2.84
N ALA A 134 8.50 -2.26 3.31
CA ALA A 134 7.27 -1.94 2.58
C ALA A 134 7.07 -0.42 2.43
N LEU A 135 7.34 0.38 3.47
CA LEU A 135 7.30 1.84 3.41
C LEU A 135 8.30 2.40 2.41
N ILE A 136 9.51 1.83 2.32
CA ILE A 136 10.51 2.24 1.32
C ILE A 136 9.98 1.96 -0.10
N VAL A 137 9.42 0.79 -0.36
CA VAL A 137 8.85 0.43 -1.67
C VAL A 137 7.69 1.36 -2.04
N ILE A 138 6.77 1.63 -1.09
CA ILE A 138 5.63 2.54 -1.32
C ILE A 138 6.12 3.97 -1.62
N THR A 139 7.09 4.45 -0.84
CA THR A 139 7.67 5.79 -1.06
C THR A 139 8.37 5.88 -2.41
N ALA A 140 9.14 4.87 -2.79
CA ALA A 140 9.79 4.81 -4.11
C ALA A 140 8.75 4.82 -5.25
N ALA A 141 7.64 4.11 -5.10
CA ALA A 141 6.56 4.13 -6.08
C ALA A 141 5.93 5.53 -6.22
N ILE A 142 5.69 6.22 -5.11
CA ILE A 142 5.12 7.58 -5.12
C ILE A 142 6.10 8.57 -5.77
N ILE A 143 7.39 8.51 -5.43
CA ILE A 143 8.42 9.36 -6.03
C ILE A 143 8.51 9.11 -7.54
N ASN A 144 8.53 7.84 -7.96
CA ASN A 144 8.59 7.50 -9.38
C ASN A 144 7.36 8.03 -10.14
N MET A 145 6.17 7.94 -9.55
CA MET A 145 4.95 8.51 -10.13
C MET A 145 5.08 10.02 -10.39
N VAL A 146 5.56 10.78 -9.41
CA VAL A 146 5.72 12.24 -9.52
C VAL A 146 6.79 12.61 -10.56
N ASN A 147 7.86 11.83 -10.66
CA ASN A 147 8.90 12.05 -11.66
C ASN A 147 8.41 11.80 -13.09
N ILE A 148 7.52 10.82 -13.30
CA ILE A 148 6.95 10.48 -14.60
C ILE A 148 5.82 11.44 -14.98
N ASP A 149 5.02 11.88 -14.01
CA ASP A 149 3.89 12.79 -14.21
C ASP A 149 3.92 13.94 -13.19
N PRO A 150 4.68 15.02 -13.46
CA PRO A 150 4.80 16.17 -12.56
C PRO A 150 3.50 16.92 -12.29
N SER A 151 2.43 16.66 -13.06
CA SER A 151 1.10 17.21 -12.78
C SER A 151 0.45 16.60 -11.55
N ARG A 152 0.96 15.44 -11.10
CA ARG A 152 0.50 14.76 -9.88
C ARG A 152 1.38 15.15 -8.70
N HIS A 153 0.77 15.80 -7.74
CA HIS A 153 1.45 16.17 -6.50
C HIS A 153 1.51 14.97 -5.54
N LEU A 154 2.53 14.97 -4.66
CA LEU A 154 2.70 13.94 -3.60
C LEU A 154 1.44 13.77 -2.76
N PHE A 155 0.71 14.86 -2.52
CA PHE A 155 -0.52 14.92 -1.72
C PHE A 155 -1.77 15.26 -2.55
N GLY A 156 -1.68 15.28 -3.88
CA GLY A 156 -2.80 15.52 -4.78
C GLY A 156 -3.55 14.23 -5.18
N MET A 157 -4.84 14.41 -5.48
CA MET A 157 -5.66 13.38 -6.11
C MET A 157 -5.52 13.38 -7.63
#